data_1de468e089a0bfd62dc7cd08be486666
#
_entry.id   1de468e089a0bfd62dc7cd08be486666
#
_cell.length_a   1.000
_cell.length_b   1.000
_cell.length_c   1.000
_cell.angle_alpha   90.00
_cell.angle_beta   90.00
_cell.angle_gamma   90.00
#
_symmetry.space_group_name_H-M   'P 1'
#
loop_
_entity.id
_entity.type
_entity.pdbx_description
1 polymer ?
#
loop_
_entity_poly.entity_id
_entity_poly.type
_entity_poly.pdbx_seq_one_letter_code
_entity_poly.pdbx_strand_id
1 'polypeptide(L)'
;NRMLDKDYYAAVEDYNHAVLSGIVKIASKMGISTIQSYQGSQIFEAIGVSQDVIDKYFTGTVSRVGGITLEDIEDNVEKLHSEAFDPLGLDTDLTLDSVGAHKMRSQGEEHKYNPQTIHLLQESTWTGSYDLFKQYTALVDKESHGALRGLLEFNYPENAIPIEEVESVDDIVKRFKTGAMSYGSISQEAHETLAIAMNHLHGKSNTGEGGESAERIASAGSKNDRCSAIKQVASGRFGVTSRYLVSAREIQIKMAQGAKPGEGGHLPGGKVYPWIAKTRLSTPGVSLISPPPHHDIYSIEDLAQLIYDLKNANPKARISVKLVSEAGVGTVAAGVAKAGAQVILISGYDGGTGAAPASSIHNAGLPWELGVAEAHQTLIMNGLRDKVVLETDGKLMTGRDVAIACMLGAEEFGFATAPLVTLGCVMMRVCNLDTCPAGIATQNPQLRSRFSGKPEYVVNFMEFVAQELREYMAALGIRTVDELVGRSDLLRVREKLVTHR
;
A
#
# COMPACT_ATOMS: atom_id res chain seq x y z
N ASN A 1 -27.39 31.82 2.56
CA ASN A 1 -27.45 30.73 1.59
C ASN A 1 -28.49 29.71 2.06
N ARG A 2 -29.54 29.47 1.28
CA ARG A 2 -30.61 28.53 1.60
C ARG A 2 -30.21 27.04 1.41
N MET A 3 -28.93 26.74 1.47
CA MET A 3 -28.41 25.37 1.31
C MET A 3 -28.42 24.55 2.60
N LEU A 4 -28.52 25.20 3.77
CA LEU A 4 -28.61 24.51 5.05
C LEU A 4 -29.98 24.75 5.67
N ASP A 5 -30.64 23.68 6.07
CA ASP A 5 -31.93 23.69 6.78
C ASP A 5 -31.71 23.86 8.27
N LYS A 6 -30.85 24.83 8.64
CA LYS A 6 -30.40 25.11 10.01
C LYS A 6 -30.29 26.61 10.23
N ASP A 7 -30.46 27.03 11.47
CA ASP A 7 -30.18 28.40 11.88
C ASP A 7 -28.64 28.66 11.88
N TYR A 8 -28.27 29.96 11.99
CA TYR A 8 -26.90 30.38 11.97
C TYR A 8 -26.04 29.73 13.08
N TYR A 9 -26.54 29.65 14.27
CA TYR A 9 -25.79 29.14 15.43
C TYR A 9 -25.55 27.62 15.30
N ALA A 10 -26.57 26.87 14.92
CA ALA A 10 -26.45 25.44 14.66
C ALA A 10 -25.47 25.14 13.50
N ALA A 11 -25.48 25.96 12.45
CA ALA A 11 -24.54 25.81 11.33
C ALA A 11 -23.10 26.09 11.75
N VAL A 12 -22.85 27.12 12.59
CA VAL A 12 -21.52 27.42 13.13
C VAL A 12 -21.04 26.32 14.06
N GLU A 13 -21.92 25.77 14.91
CA GLU A 13 -21.58 24.68 15.80
C GLU A 13 -21.18 23.42 15.01
N ASP A 14 -21.95 23.05 13.98
CA ASP A 14 -21.62 21.93 13.10
C ASP A 14 -20.27 22.12 12.38
N TYR A 15 -20.01 23.35 11.89
CA TYR A 15 -18.74 23.68 11.26
C TYR A 15 -17.56 23.52 12.23
N ASN A 16 -17.67 24.09 13.41
CA ASN A 16 -16.64 23.99 14.45
C ASN A 16 -16.41 22.51 14.84
N HIS A 17 -17.49 21.75 15.01
CA HIS A 17 -17.39 20.31 15.31
C HIS A 17 -16.68 19.54 14.19
N ALA A 18 -17.01 19.82 12.92
CA ALA A 18 -16.36 19.20 11.79
C ALA A 18 -14.85 19.51 11.72
N VAL A 19 -14.47 20.78 11.95
CA VAL A 19 -13.06 21.19 11.99
C VAL A 19 -12.30 20.50 13.13
N LEU A 20 -12.86 20.51 14.34
CA LEU A 20 -12.25 19.85 15.50
C LEU A 20 -12.10 18.34 15.27
N SER A 21 -13.13 17.68 14.74
CA SER A 21 -13.09 16.27 14.39
C SER A 21 -12.04 15.97 13.33
N GLY A 22 -11.87 16.85 12.34
CA GLY A 22 -10.82 16.77 11.33
C GLY A 22 -9.41 16.86 11.92
N ILE A 23 -9.18 17.82 12.81
CA ILE A 23 -7.88 17.99 13.50
C ILE A 23 -7.54 16.74 14.33
N VAL A 24 -8.50 16.28 15.13
CA VAL A 24 -8.33 15.04 15.94
C VAL A 24 -8.02 13.84 15.04
N LYS A 25 -8.71 13.74 13.91
CA LYS A 25 -8.50 12.65 12.94
C LYS A 25 -7.09 12.67 12.32
N ILE A 26 -6.61 13.85 11.93
CA ILE A 26 -5.25 14.02 11.39
C ILE A 26 -4.21 13.68 12.45
N ALA A 27 -4.34 14.25 13.65
CA ALA A 27 -3.44 13.96 14.77
C ALA A 27 -3.39 12.45 15.08
N SER A 28 -4.55 11.79 15.10
CA SER A 28 -4.65 10.33 15.28
C SER A 28 -3.89 9.55 14.22
N LYS A 29 -4.04 9.91 12.92
CA LYS A 29 -3.32 9.25 11.82
C LYS A 29 -1.80 9.41 11.91
N MET A 30 -1.34 10.49 12.51
CA MET A 30 0.08 10.79 12.70
C MET A 30 0.64 10.28 14.03
N GLY A 31 -0.20 9.72 14.91
CA GLY A 31 0.20 9.25 16.23
C GLY A 31 0.47 10.38 17.22
N ILE A 32 -0.10 11.57 17.02
CA ILE A 32 0.07 12.75 17.88
C ILE A 32 -1.09 12.82 18.87
N SER A 33 -0.80 12.99 20.14
CA SER A 33 -1.81 13.04 21.22
C SER A 33 -2.14 14.42 21.74
N THR A 34 -1.33 15.44 21.42
CA THR A 34 -1.51 16.83 21.89
C THR A 34 -1.26 17.83 20.77
N ILE A 35 -1.93 18.99 20.82
CA ILE A 35 -1.69 20.06 19.85
C ILE A 35 -0.26 20.62 19.94
N GLN A 36 0.33 20.66 21.13
CA GLN A 36 1.71 21.06 21.31
C GLN A 36 2.68 20.14 20.54
N SER A 37 2.41 18.85 20.52
CA SER A 37 3.22 17.90 19.75
C SER A 37 3.01 18.05 18.23
N TYR A 38 1.89 18.63 17.80
CA TYR A 38 1.65 18.93 16.39
C TYR A 38 2.41 20.17 15.93
N GLN A 39 2.46 21.21 16.77
CA GLN A 39 3.12 22.48 16.50
C GLN A 39 4.65 22.32 16.58
N GLY A 40 5.35 22.64 15.48
CA GLY A 40 6.81 22.61 15.44
C GLY A 40 7.46 21.22 15.56
N SER A 41 6.70 20.16 15.40
CA SER A 41 7.18 18.79 15.58
C SER A 41 8.11 18.27 14.46
N GLN A 42 8.21 18.97 13.33
CA GLN A 42 9.02 18.60 12.15
C GLN A 42 8.80 17.16 11.64
N ILE A 43 7.60 16.63 11.86
CA ILE A 43 7.22 15.27 11.43
C ILE A 43 6.70 15.23 9.98
N PHE A 44 6.61 16.38 9.35
CA PHE A 44 6.18 16.50 7.96
C PHE A 44 7.37 16.44 7.03
N GLU A 45 7.15 15.89 5.84
CA GLU A 45 8.08 15.98 4.73
C GLU A 45 7.41 16.73 3.58
N ALA A 46 8.10 17.70 3.01
CA ALA A 46 7.64 18.40 1.83
C ALA A 46 7.99 17.59 0.57
N ILE A 47 6.99 17.36 -0.28
CA ILE A 47 7.15 16.66 -1.55
C ILE A 47 6.62 17.55 -2.66
N GLY A 48 7.48 17.87 -3.64
CA GLY A 48 7.09 18.66 -4.80
C GLY A 48 7.04 20.17 -4.53
N VAL A 49 7.80 20.66 -3.56
CA VAL A 49 7.98 22.10 -3.28
C VAL A 49 9.45 22.46 -3.45
N SER A 50 9.75 23.57 -4.14
CA SER A 50 11.13 24.00 -4.40
C SER A 50 11.91 24.28 -3.11
N GLN A 51 13.22 24.03 -3.13
CA GLN A 51 14.07 24.20 -1.96
C GLN A 51 14.07 25.65 -1.46
N ASP A 52 14.02 26.64 -2.35
CA ASP A 52 13.98 28.06 -1.99
C ASP A 52 12.75 28.42 -1.13
N VAL A 53 11.60 27.83 -1.45
CA VAL A 53 10.37 28.01 -0.66
C VAL A 53 10.52 27.33 0.71
N ILE A 54 11.10 26.15 0.76
CA ILE A 54 11.33 25.41 2.01
C ILE A 54 12.29 26.18 2.91
N ASP A 55 13.43 26.62 2.40
CA ASP A 55 14.44 27.32 3.20
C ASP A 55 13.92 28.63 3.79
N LYS A 56 13.05 29.32 3.04
CA LYS A 56 12.51 30.61 3.46
C LYS A 56 11.33 30.51 4.41
N TYR A 57 10.40 29.58 4.17
CA TYR A 57 9.11 29.55 4.86
C TYR A 57 8.89 28.32 5.74
N PHE A 58 9.63 27.23 5.49
CA PHE A 58 9.50 25.96 6.19
C PHE A 58 10.85 25.44 6.69
N THR A 59 11.69 26.34 7.19
CA THR A 59 13.05 26.05 7.63
C THR A 59 13.11 24.84 8.54
N GLY A 60 13.97 23.86 8.18
CA GLY A 60 14.13 22.59 8.93
C GLY A 60 13.16 21.49 8.53
N THR A 61 12.19 21.75 7.63
CA THR A 61 11.34 20.69 7.08
C THR A 61 12.14 19.84 6.08
N VAL A 62 12.06 18.52 6.23
CA VAL A 62 12.70 17.57 5.30
C VAL A 62 12.06 17.71 3.91
N SER A 63 12.88 17.90 2.89
CA SER A 63 12.47 17.93 1.48
C SER A 63 13.48 17.18 0.63
N ARG A 64 13.07 16.07 0.01
CA ARG A 64 13.90 15.24 -0.86
C ARG A 64 13.47 15.33 -2.32
N VAL A 65 12.32 15.92 -2.59
CA VAL A 65 11.76 16.09 -3.94
C VAL A 65 11.34 17.54 -4.11
N GLY A 66 12.09 18.28 -4.89
CA GLY A 66 11.75 19.66 -5.27
C GLY A 66 10.53 19.70 -6.20
N GLY A 67 10.08 20.89 -6.56
CA GLY A 67 8.90 21.05 -7.43
C GLY A 67 8.49 22.51 -7.57
N ILE A 68 7.23 22.82 -7.24
CA ILE A 68 6.58 24.10 -7.46
C ILE A 68 7.28 25.25 -6.75
N THR A 69 7.32 26.38 -7.42
CA THR A 69 7.84 27.65 -6.91
C THR A 69 6.78 28.46 -6.19
N LEU A 70 7.17 29.61 -5.66
CA LEU A 70 6.21 30.56 -5.05
C LEU A 70 5.26 31.14 -6.10
N GLU A 71 5.71 31.32 -7.33
CA GLU A 71 4.89 31.80 -8.46
C GLU A 71 3.82 30.76 -8.82
N ASP A 72 4.18 29.49 -8.88
CA ASP A 72 3.22 28.40 -9.12
C ASP A 72 2.15 28.32 -8.00
N ILE A 73 2.54 28.62 -6.75
CA ILE A 73 1.60 28.69 -5.62
C ILE A 73 0.65 29.88 -5.78
N GLU A 74 1.16 31.05 -6.19
CA GLU A 74 0.37 32.25 -6.47
C GLU A 74 -0.66 31.97 -7.57
N ASP A 75 -0.25 31.41 -8.70
CA ASP A 75 -1.13 31.05 -9.83
C ASP A 75 -2.26 30.12 -9.40
N ASN A 76 -1.93 29.10 -8.57
CA ASN A 76 -2.94 28.19 -8.02
C ASN A 76 -3.95 28.90 -7.11
N VAL A 77 -3.49 29.82 -6.26
CA VAL A 77 -4.35 30.60 -5.37
C VAL A 77 -5.26 31.53 -6.18
N GLU A 78 -4.72 32.22 -7.19
CA GLU A 78 -5.50 33.09 -8.07
C GLU A 78 -6.58 32.33 -8.83
N LYS A 79 -6.24 31.14 -9.34
CA LYS A 79 -7.21 30.27 -10.01
C LYS A 79 -8.34 29.88 -9.07
N LEU A 80 -8.03 29.36 -7.88
CA LEU A 80 -9.05 28.98 -6.87
C LEU A 80 -9.89 30.18 -6.44
N HIS A 81 -9.27 31.36 -6.29
CA HIS A 81 -9.99 32.57 -5.96
C HIS A 81 -10.96 32.99 -7.07
N SER A 82 -10.51 32.95 -8.32
CA SER A 82 -11.34 33.30 -9.48
C SER A 82 -12.53 32.34 -9.68
N GLU A 83 -12.33 31.07 -9.39
CA GLU A 83 -13.41 30.06 -9.39
C GLU A 83 -14.43 30.31 -8.26
N ALA A 84 -13.96 30.72 -7.07
CA ALA A 84 -14.82 30.95 -5.90
C ALA A 84 -15.57 32.31 -5.96
N PHE A 85 -14.98 33.32 -6.57
CA PHE A 85 -15.50 34.68 -6.65
C PHE A 85 -15.66 35.08 -8.11
N ASP A 86 -16.69 34.51 -8.79
CA ASP A 86 -17.02 34.93 -10.15
C ASP A 86 -17.24 36.44 -10.23
N PRO A 87 -16.31 37.22 -10.87
CA PRO A 87 -16.36 38.69 -10.87
C PRO A 87 -17.56 39.23 -11.66
N LEU A 88 -18.18 38.44 -12.51
CA LEU A 88 -19.36 38.82 -13.29
C LEU A 88 -20.68 38.41 -12.62
N GLY A 89 -20.63 37.56 -11.57
CA GLY A 89 -21.81 37.08 -10.85
C GLY A 89 -22.78 36.28 -11.76
N LEU A 90 -22.26 35.65 -12.81
CA LEU A 90 -23.06 34.92 -13.79
C LEU A 90 -23.25 33.46 -13.38
N ASP A 91 -22.40 32.93 -12.54
CA ASP A 91 -22.54 31.59 -12.01
C ASP A 91 -23.56 31.57 -10.87
N THR A 92 -24.69 30.94 -11.13
CA THR A 92 -25.79 30.77 -10.17
C THR A 92 -25.81 29.39 -9.54
N ASP A 93 -24.89 28.49 -9.92
CA ASP A 93 -24.80 27.17 -9.33
C ASP A 93 -24.05 27.25 -7.99
N LEU A 94 -24.79 27.05 -6.91
CA LEU A 94 -24.28 27.05 -5.55
C LEU A 94 -23.97 25.64 -5.03
N THR A 95 -23.99 24.62 -5.90
CA THR A 95 -23.63 23.26 -5.49
C THR A 95 -22.12 23.13 -5.29
N LEU A 96 -21.74 22.32 -4.32
CA LEU A 96 -20.32 21.99 -4.11
C LEU A 96 -19.95 20.82 -5.04
N ASP A 97 -18.94 21.05 -5.87
CA ASP A 97 -18.40 20.00 -6.71
C ASP A 97 -17.76 18.88 -5.88
N SER A 98 -17.98 17.64 -6.32
CA SER A 98 -17.26 16.51 -5.75
C SER A 98 -15.93 16.34 -6.47
N VAL A 99 -14.82 16.64 -5.80
CA VAL A 99 -13.47 16.45 -6.35
C VAL A 99 -13.13 14.99 -6.69
N GLY A 100 -13.95 14.03 -6.27
CA GLY A 100 -13.76 12.63 -6.62
C GLY A 100 -12.58 11.93 -5.96
N ALA A 101 -11.95 12.53 -4.94
CA ALA A 101 -10.72 12.02 -4.32
C ALA A 101 -10.82 10.58 -3.75
N HIS A 102 -11.98 10.17 -3.28
CA HIS A 102 -12.19 8.82 -2.73
C HIS A 102 -12.79 7.85 -3.74
N LYS A 103 -13.80 8.31 -4.49
CA LYS A 103 -14.47 7.56 -5.57
C LYS A 103 -14.35 8.35 -6.85
N MET A 104 -13.93 7.70 -7.92
CA MET A 104 -13.82 8.35 -9.21
C MET A 104 -15.14 9.04 -9.61
N ARG A 105 -15.01 10.24 -10.15
CA ARG A 105 -16.08 11.04 -10.75
C ARG A 105 -15.62 11.50 -12.13
N SER A 106 -16.57 11.68 -13.06
CA SER A 106 -16.25 12.06 -14.45
C SER A 106 -15.56 13.42 -14.61
N GLN A 107 -15.75 14.31 -13.63
CA GLN A 107 -15.14 15.65 -13.59
C GLN A 107 -14.22 15.85 -12.37
N GLY A 108 -13.86 14.75 -11.67
CA GLY A 108 -13.03 14.77 -10.49
C GLY A 108 -11.59 14.38 -10.78
N GLU A 109 -10.84 14.10 -9.70
CA GLU A 109 -9.46 13.64 -9.77
C GLU A 109 -9.31 12.37 -10.58
N GLU A 110 -8.23 12.28 -11.34
CA GLU A 110 -7.84 11.06 -12.03
C GLU A 110 -7.41 9.97 -11.06
N HIS A 111 -7.86 8.74 -11.30
CA HIS A 111 -7.50 7.58 -10.50
C HIS A 111 -6.70 6.59 -11.34
N LYS A 112 -5.61 6.06 -10.81
CA LYS A 112 -4.82 4.99 -11.45
C LYS A 112 -5.66 3.74 -11.75
N TYR A 113 -6.61 3.41 -10.86
CA TYR A 113 -7.65 2.43 -11.12
C TYR A 113 -8.95 3.16 -11.51
N ASN A 114 -9.09 3.45 -12.78
CA ASN A 114 -10.29 3.98 -13.42
C ASN A 114 -11.05 2.87 -14.16
N PRO A 115 -12.25 3.12 -14.71
CA PRO A 115 -13.02 2.09 -15.40
C PRO A 115 -12.28 1.39 -16.54
N GLN A 116 -11.42 2.11 -17.29
CA GLN A 116 -10.67 1.53 -18.41
C GLN A 116 -9.54 0.63 -17.93
N THR A 117 -8.73 1.10 -16.96
CA THR A 117 -7.63 0.29 -16.40
C THR A 117 -8.17 -0.94 -15.66
N ILE A 118 -9.28 -0.81 -14.93
CA ILE A 118 -9.95 -1.94 -14.29
C ILE A 118 -10.44 -2.95 -15.33
N HIS A 119 -11.12 -2.50 -16.37
CA HIS A 119 -11.65 -3.37 -17.42
C HIS A 119 -10.52 -4.13 -18.13
N LEU A 120 -9.49 -3.42 -18.61
CA LEU A 120 -8.36 -4.06 -19.29
C LEU A 120 -7.61 -5.06 -18.38
N LEU A 121 -7.40 -4.73 -17.10
CA LEU A 121 -6.76 -5.66 -16.16
C LEU A 121 -7.60 -6.91 -15.94
N GLN A 122 -8.92 -6.77 -15.77
CA GLN A 122 -9.82 -7.90 -15.60
C GLN A 122 -9.87 -8.75 -16.87
N GLU A 123 -10.10 -8.16 -18.02
CA GLU A 123 -10.20 -8.88 -19.28
C GLU A 123 -8.91 -9.61 -19.63
N SER A 124 -7.74 -8.98 -19.46
CA SER A 124 -6.45 -9.60 -19.71
C SER A 124 -6.23 -10.83 -18.84
N THR A 125 -6.53 -10.73 -17.55
CA THR A 125 -6.27 -11.83 -16.60
C THR A 125 -7.33 -12.92 -16.67
N TRP A 126 -8.58 -12.60 -17.00
CA TRP A 126 -9.67 -13.59 -17.15
C TRP A 126 -9.54 -14.41 -18.43
N THR A 127 -9.03 -13.79 -19.49
CA THR A 127 -8.81 -14.47 -20.79
C THR A 127 -7.40 -15.04 -20.93
N GLY A 128 -6.47 -14.69 -20.05
CA GLY A 128 -5.06 -15.09 -20.18
C GLY A 128 -4.32 -14.35 -21.30
N SER A 129 -4.79 -13.16 -21.71
CA SER A 129 -4.21 -12.41 -22.84
C SER A 129 -3.13 -11.43 -22.36
N TYR A 130 -1.88 -11.74 -22.67
CA TYR A 130 -0.75 -10.85 -22.42
C TYR A 130 -0.82 -9.56 -23.27
N ASP A 131 -1.33 -9.64 -24.50
CA ASP A 131 -1.48 -8.44 -25.34
C ASP A 131 -2.47 -7.42 -24.74
N LEU A 132 -3.56 -7.87 -24.12
CA LEU A 132 -4.46 -6.99 -23.37
C LEU A 132 -3.79 -6.44 -22.10
N PHE A 133 -2.95 -7.25 -21.46
CA PHE A 133 -2.15 -6.76 -20.32
C PHE A 133 -1.18 -5.65 -20.73
N LYS A 134 -0.55 -5.77 -21.90
CA LYS A 134 0.32 -4.68 -22.44
C LYS A 134 -0.48 -3.41 -22.74
N GLN A 135 -1.72 -3.51 -23.18
CA GLN A 135 -2.59 -2.34 -23.34
C GLN A 135 -2.93 -1.71 -21.97
N TYR A 136 -3.18 -2.54 -20.95
CA TYR A 136 -3.38 -2.07 -19.59
C TYR A 136 -2.15 -1.32 -19.06
N THR A 137 -0.96 -1.90 -19.17
CA THR A 137 0.27 -1.26 -18.66
C THR A 137 0.62 0.02 -19.40
N ALA A 138 0.41 0.05 -20.73
CA ALA A 138 0.60 1.27 -21.52
C ALA A 138 -0.34 2.42 -21.08
N LEU A 139 -1.59 2.09 -20.72
CA LEU A 139 -2.53 3.07 -20.18
C LEU A 139 -2.12 3.54 -18.79
N VAL A 140 -1.73 2.62 -17.89
CA VAL A 140 -1.23 2.94 -16.56
C VAL A 140 -0.01 3.86 -16.63
N ASP A 141 0.94 3.58 -17.51
CA ASP A 141 2.16 4.38 -17.67
C ASP A 141 1.88 5.78 -18.21
N LYS A 142 0.89 5.92 -19.11
CA LYS A 142 0.44 7.22 -19.60
C LYS A 142 -0.20 8.06 -18.50
N GLU A 143 -0.93 7.45 -17.60
CA GLU A 143 -1.68 8.10 -16.50
C GLU A 143 -0.90 8.17 -15.19
N SER A 144 0.39 7.78 -15.19
CA SER A 144 1.17 7.61 -13.94
C SER A 144 1.73 8.90 -13.34
N HIS A 145 1.42 10.07 -13.90
CA HIS A 145 2.00 11.37 -13.46
C HIS A 145 1.70 11.73 -11.99
N GLY A 146 0.70 11.13 -11.38
CA GLY A 146 0.36 11.32 -9.97
C GLY A 146 1.19 10.48 -8.97
N ALA A 147 2.31 9.86 -9.39
CA ALA A 147 3.23 9.13 -8.51
C ALA A 147 4.68 9.44 -8.86
N LEU A 148 5.59 9.41 -7.86
CA LEU A 148 7.01 9.71 -8.09
C LEU A 148 7.61 8.83 -9.18
N ARG A 149 7.34 7.52 -9.16
CA ARG A 149 7.82 6.60 -10.20
C ARG A 149 7.32 6.94 -11.61
N GLY A 150 6.20 7.62 -11.72
CA GLY A 150 5.69 8.12 -13.00
C GLY A 150 6.50 9.28 -13.57
N LEU A 151 7.29 9.96 -12.74
CA LEU A 151 8.19 11.03 -13.13
C LEU A 151 9.58 10.53 -13.60
N LEU A 152 9.82 9.23 -13.48
CA LEU A 152 11.06 8.58 -13.85
C LEU A 152 10.93 7.89 -15.21
N GLU A 153 12.04 7.70 -15.90
CA GLU A 153 12.17 6.85 -17.08
C GLU A 153 13.47 6.06 -17.03
N PHE A 154 13.53 4.97 -17.81
CA PHE A 154 14.73 4.14 -17.86
C PHE A 154 15.81 4.75 -18.76
N ASN A 155 17.03 4.66 -18.29
CA ASN A 155 18.23 4.99 -19.05
C ASN A 155 18.75 3.71 -19.71
N TYR A 156 18.27 3.42 -20.93
CA TYR A 156 18.61 2.19 -21.64
C TYR A 156 20.07 2.26 -22.14
N PRO A 157 20.90 1.23 -21.85
CA PRO A 157 22.23 1.10 -22.44
C PRO A 157 22.13 0.71 -23.93
N GLU A 158 23.23 0.84 -24.65
CA GLU A 158 23.29 0.43 -26.07
C GLU A 158 23.17 -1.09 -26.28
N ASN A 159 23.49 -1.88 -25.26
CA ASN A 159 23.59 -3.34 -25.34
C ASN A 159 22.41 -4.01 -24.60
N ALA A 160 21.29 -4.19 -25.27
CA ALA A 160 20.23 -5.10 -24.85
C ALA A 160 20.72 -6.56 -24.95
N ILE A 161 20.10 -7.45 -24.17
CA ILE A 161 20.35 -8.90 -24.21
C ILE A 161 19.09 -9.65 -24.68
N PRO A 162 19.24 -10.87 -25.24
CA PRO A 162 18.09 -11.72 -25.52
C PRO A 162 17.30 -12.04 -24.24
N ILE A 163 15.96 -12.12 -24.36
CA ILE A 163 15.08 -12.36 -23.21
C ILE A 163 15.29 -13.78 -22.60
N GLU A 164 15.82 -14.69 -23.39
CA GLU A 164 16.16 -16.05 -22.98
C GLU A 164 17.33 -16.10 -21.98
N GLU A 165 18.16 -15.05 -21.94
CA GLU A 165 19.25 -14.91 -20.97
C GLU A 165 18.77 -14.31 -19.64
N VAL A 166 17.53 -13.81 -19.56
CA VAL A 166 16.96 -13.21 -18.37
C VAL A 166 16.31 -14.26 -17.48
N GLU A 167 16.45 -14.10 -16.17
CA GLU A 167 15.81 -14.90 -15.12
C GLU A 167 14.37 -15.27 -15.50
N SER A 168 13.95 -16.51 -15.22
CA SER A 168 12.66 -17.03 -15.68
C SER A 168 11.49 -16.37 -14.94
N VAL A 169 10.29 -16.41 -15.55
CA VAL A 169 9.04 -15.99 -14.88
C VAL A 169 8.85 -16.77 -13.58
N ASP A 170 9.08 -18.10 -13.61
CA ASP A 170 8.92 -18.98 -12.46
C ASP A 170 9.85 -18.62 -11.28
N ASP A 171 11.01 -18.06 -11.55
CA ASP A 171 11.93 -17.62 -10.50
C ASP A 171 11.56 -16.24 -9.98
N ILE A 172 11.17 -15.33 -10.86
CA ILE A 172 10.76 -13.97 -10.49
C ILE A 172 9.52 -13.97 -9.59
N VAL A 173 8.49 -14.76 -9.92
CA VAL A 173 7.23 -14.80 -9.16
C VAL A 173 7.40 -15.29 -7.71
N LYS A 174 8.48 -16.00 -7.39
CA LYS A 174 8.83 -16.40 -6.01
C LYS A 174 9.12 -15.20 -5.11
N ARG A 175 9.48 -14.06 -5.69
CA ARG A 175 9.70 -12.78 -5.00
C ARG A 175 8.41 -12.00 -4.77
N PHE A 176 7.30 -12.46 -5.36
CA PHE A 176 6.00 -11.79 -5.28
C PHE A 176 5.21 -12.26 -4.07
N LYS A 177 4.55 -11.30 -3.44
CA LYS A 177 3.71 -11.50 -2.25
C LYS A 177 2.37 -10.82 -2.42
N THR A 178 1.36 -11.27 -1.69
CA THR A 178 0.20 -10.42 -1.49
C THR A 178 0.45 -9.46 -0.34
N GLY A 179 -0.07 -8.23 -0.46
CA GLY A 179 -0.15 -7.34 0.68
C GLY A 179 -0.99 -7.96 1.81
N ALA A 180 -0.79 -7.50 3.03
CA ALA A 180 -1.49 -7.99 4.22
C ALA A 180 -2.98 -7.59 4.18
N MET A 181 -3.84 -8.49 3.76
CA MET A 181 -5.29 -8.31 3.70
C MET A 181 -5.95 -9.30 4.65
N SER A 182 -6.48 -8.81 5.78
CA SER A 182 -6.93 -9.65 6.87
C SER A 182 -8.24 -10.38 6.60
N TYR A 183 -8.35 -11.60 7.11
CA TYR A 183 -9.62 -12.32 7.19
C TYR A 183 -10.60 -11.56 8.08
N GLY A 184 -11.71 -11.16 7.49
CA GLY A 184 -12.69 -10.26 8.12
C GLY A 184 -12.75 -8.90 7.41
N SER A 185 -11.62 -8.32 6.98
CA SER A 185 -11.64 -7.17 6.08
C SER A 185 -12.03 -7.58 4.66
N ILE A 186 -11.54 -8.73 4.20
CA ILE A 186 -12.01 -9.40 2.97
C ILE A 186 -12.72 -10.71 3.32
N SER A 187 -13.48 -11.25 2.37
CA SER A 187 -14.22 -12.51 2.51
C SER A 187 -13.27 -13.70 2.58
N GLN A 188 -13.80 -14.82 3.07
CA GLN A 188 -13.08 -16.09 3.10
C GLN A 188 -12.69 -16.53 1.69
N GLU A 189 -13.62 -16.41 0.75
CA GLU A 189 -13.45 -16.80 -0.65
C GLU A 189 -12.28 -16.04 -1.28
N ALA A 190 -12.25 -14.72 -1.15
CA ALA A 190 -11.15 -13.90 -1.67
C ALA A 190 -9.81 -14.22 -0.97
N HIS A 191 -9.83 -14.40 0.34
CA HIS A 191 -8.63 -14.68 1.12
C HIS A 191 -8.01 -16.04 0.80
N GLU A 192 -8.84 -17.08 0.61
CA GLU A 192 -8.41 -18.43 0.22
C GLU A 192 -7.93 -18.47 -1.23
N THR A 193 -8.63 -17.78 -2.14
CA THR A 193 -8.25 -17.70 -3.56
C THR A 193 -6.86 -17.10 -3.75
N LEU A 194 -6.54 -16.04 -3.00
CA LEU A 194 -5.20 -15.46 -3.00
C LEU A 194 -4.14 -16.44 -2.49
N ALA A 195 -4.43 -17.21 -1.44
CA ALA A 195 -3.50 -18.19 -0.90
C ALA A 195 -3.24 -19.33 -1.90
N ILE A 196 -4.28 -19.86 -2.55
CA ILE A 196 -4.16 -20.90 -3.58
C ILE A 196 -3.28 -20.40 -4.74
N ALA A 197 -3.55 -19.20 -5.25
CA ALA A 197 -2.79 -18.62 -6.35
C ALA A 197 -1.30 -18.48 -6.01
N MET A 198 -1.00 -17.91 -4.85
CA MET A 198 0.39 -17.67 -4.44
C MET A 198 1.13 -18.98 -4.10
N ASN A 199 0.45 -19.98 -3.56
CA ASN A 199 1.04 -21.28 -3.32
C ASN A 199 1.35 -22.01 -4.65
N HIS A 200 0.49 -21.86 -5.68
CA HIS A 200 0.73 -22.36 -7.02
C HIS A 200 2.00 -21.75 -7.64
N LEU A 201 2.19 -20.47 -7.49
CA LEU A 201 3.35 -19.70 -8.00
C LEU A 201 4.62 -19.86 -7.15
N HIS A 202 4.57 -20.57 -6.02
CA HIS A 202 5.64 -20.58 -5.02
C HIS A 202 6.00 -19.19 -4.45
N GLY A 203 5.11 -18.22 -4.65
CA GLY A 203 5.12 -16.93 -3.98
C GLY A 203 4.55 -17.03 -2.55
N LYS A 204 4.15 -15.90 -1.98
CA LYS A 204 3.69 -15.87 -0.59
C LYS A 204 2.42 -15.02 -0.43
N SER A 205 1.33 -15.61 0.04
CA SER A 205 0.17 -14.84 0.52
C SER A 205 0.32 -14.48 1.99
N ASN A 206 -0.23 -13.34 2.39
CA ASN A 206 -0.17 -12.81 3.75
C ASN A 206 -1.57 -12.87 4.39
N THR A 207 -1.66 -13.45 5.58
CA THR A 207 -2.92 -13.53 6.34
C THR A 207 -3.50 -12.18 6.73
N GLY A 208 -2.66 -11.13 6.81
CA GLY A 208 -2.99 -9.93 7.57
C GLY A 208 -3.16 -10.24 9.06
N GLU A 209 -3.63 -9.26 9.82
CA GLU A 209 -3.76 -9.33 11.30
C GLU A 209 -4.99 -10.09 11.80
N GLY A 210 -5.68 -10.84 10.95
CA GLY A 210 -6.94 -11.51 11.28
C GLY A 210 -6.83 -12.96 11.72
N GLY A 211 -5.64 -13.53 11.78
CA GLY A 211 -5.44 -14.95 11.99
C GLY A 211 -5.79 -15.79 10.77
N GLU A 212 -5.81 -17.09 10.95
CA GLU A 212 -6.16 -18.08 9.92
C GLU A 212 -6.86 -19.28 10.57
N SER A 213 -7.90 -19.81 9.92
CA SER A 213 -8.65 -20.94 10.50
C SER A 213 -7.81 -22.22 10.54
N ALA A 214 -8.11 -23.06 11.54
CA ALA A 214 -7.42 -24.33 11.68
C ALA A 214 -7.58 -25.27 10.47
N GLU A 215 -8.71 -25.18 9.76
CA GLU A 215 -9.00 -25.96 8.55
C GLU A 215 -8.10 -25.52 7.38
N ARG A 216 -7.87 -24.22 7.22
CA ARG A 216 -6.95 -23.71 6.21
C ARG A 216 -5.51 -24.12 6.52
N ILE A 217 -5.07 -24.00 7.76
CA ILE A 217 -3.73 -24.44 8.18
C ILE A 217 -3.56 -25.94 7.91
N ALA A 218 -4.59 -26.75 8.15
CA ALA A 218 -4.55 -28.18 7.89
C ALA A 218 -4.48 -28.55 6.40
N SER A 219 -4.83 -27.63 5.50
CA SER A 219 -4.72 -27.86 4.04
C SER A 219 -3.30 -27.72 3.49
N ALA A 220 -2.34 -27.27 4.30
CA ALA A 220 -0.95 -27.04 3.88
C ALA A 220 -0.34 -28.27 3.22
N GLY A 221 0.25 -28.08 2.04
CA GLY A 221 0.88 -29.14 1.24
C GLY A 221 -0.11 -30.07 0.51
N SER A 222 -1.42 -29.84 0.61
CA SER A 222 -2.43 -30.57 -0.16
C SER A 222 -2.55 -30.02 -1.59
N LYS A 223 -3.24 -30.75 -2.46
CA LYS A 223 -3.54 -30.27 -3.83
C LYS A 223 -4.33 -28.96 -3.84
N ASN A 224 -5.09 -28.67 -2.80
CA ASN A 224 -5.85 -27.43 -2.60
C ASN A 224 -5.32 -26.70 -1.37
N ASP A 225 -4.06 -26.33 -1.39
CA ASP A 225 -3.38 -25.64 -0.30
C ASP A 225 -3.87 -24.19 -0.18
N ARG A 226 -4.65 -23.93 0.87
CA ARG A 226 -5.21 -22.62 1.20
C ARG A 226 -4.46 -21.94 2.35
N CYS A 227 -3.38 -22.54 2.83
CA CYS A 227 -2.57 -22.02 3.92
C CYS A 227 -1.71 -20.85 3.43
N SER A 228 -1.86 -19.68 4.03
CA SER A 228 -1.02 -18.54 3.68
C SER A 228 0.40 -18.70 4.21
N ALA A 229 1.40 -18.38 3.39
CA ALA A 229 2.80 -18.51 3.75
C ALA A 229 3.25 -17.54 4.83
N ILE A 230 2.71 -16.30 4.80
CA ILE A 230 3.05 -15.23 5.73
C ILE A 230 1.97 -15.12 6.80
N LYS A 231 2.38 -15.25 8.05
CA LYS A 231 1.53 -15.05 9.23
C LYS A 231 1.87 -13.71 9.87
N GLN A 232 0.92 -12.75 9.78
CA GLN A 232 1.12 -11.44 10.36
C GLN A 232 0.79 -11.43 11.87
N VAL A 233 1.62 -10.74 12.65
CA VAL A 233 1.45 -10.49 14.08
C VAL A 233 1.41 -8.98 14.28
N ALA A 234 0.25 -8.45 14.65
CA ALA A 234 0.03 -7.04 14.96
C ALA A 234 -0.15 -6.84 16.48
N SER A 235 -0.20 -5.61 16.96
CA SER A 235 -0.35 -5.31 18.40
C SER A 235 -1.59 -5.96 19.03
N GLY A 236 -2.71 -6.06 18.30
CA GLY A 236 -3.92 -6.74 18.77
C GLY A 236 -3.82 -8.26 18.85
N ARG A 237 -2.82 -8.87 18.21
CA ARG A 237 -2.53 -10.33 18.19
C ARG A 237 -3.76 -11.20 17.92
N PHE A 238 -4.69 -10.72 17.11
CA PHE A 238 -5.92 -11.43 16.78
C PHE A 238 -5.62 -12.75 16.07
N GLY A 239 -6.08 -13.86 16.65
CA GLY A 239 -5.90 -15.19 16.08
C GLY A 239 -4.47 -15.73 16.15
N VAL A 240 -3.55 -15.08 16.86
CA VAL A 240 -2.17 -15.54 17.04
C VAL A 240 -2.13 -16.68 18.06
N THR A 241 -1.95 -17.89 17.57
CA THR A 241 -1.82 -19.12 18.38
C THR A 241 -0.50 -19.81 18.03
N SER A 242 -0.05 -20.74 18.87
CA SER A 242 1.14 -21.56 18.57
C SER A 242 0.99 -22.29 17.23
N ARG A 243 -0.19 -22.85 16.95
CA ARG A 243 -0.50 -23.51 15.66
C ARG A 243 -0.35 -22.56 14.48
N TYR A 244 -0.84 -21.33 14.62
CA TYR A 244 -0.70 -20.28 13.63
C TYR A 244 0.78 -19.97 13.35
N LEU A 245 1.57 -19.75 14.39
CA LEU A 245 2.99 -19.41 14.26
C LEU A 245 3.82 -20.53 13.64
N VAL A 246 3.63 -21.78 14.09
CA VAL A 246 4.41 -22.92 13.55
C VAL A 246 4.07 -23.29 12.12
N SER A 247 2.91 -22.86 11.61
CA SER A 247 2.51 -23.07 10.22
C SER A 247 3.10 -22.05 9.23
N ALA A 248 3.78 -21.01 9.74
CA ALA A 248 4.32 -19.95 8.93
C ALA A 248 5.60 -20.36 8.18
N ARG A 249 5.74 -19.94 6.93
CA ARG A 249 7.02 -19.86 6.22
C ARG A 249 7.73 -18.52 6.49
N GLU A 250 6.94 -17.48 6.79
CA GLU A 250 7.39 -16.17 7.18
C GLU A 250 6.44 -15.61 8.25
N ILE A 251 6.98 -15.06 9.33
CA ILE A 251 6.21 -14.35 10.36
C ILE A 251 6.49 -12.86 10.19
N GLN A 252 5.44 -12.06 10.02
CA GLN A 252 5.58 -10.63 9.81
C GLN A 252 5.07 -9.85 11.03
N ILE A 253 5.96 -9.12 11.68
CA ILE A 253 5.63 -8.17 12.74
C ILE A 253 5.13 -6.88 12.10
N LYS A 254 3.89 -6.48 12.37
CA LYS A 254 3.30 -5.25 11.87
C LYS A 254 3.53 -4.11 12.86
N MET A 255 4.48 -3.23 12.57
CA MET A 255 4.72 -2.04 13.40
C MET A 255 3.73 -0.92 13.08
N ALA A 256 3.45 -0.69 11.78
CA ALA A 256 2.53 0.34 11.33
C ALA A 256 1.92 -0.02 9.97
N GLN A 257 1.16 0.89 9.39
CA GLN A 257 0.43 0.72 8.13
C GLN A 257 0.52 2.01 7.32
N GLY A 258 0.96 1.93 6.06
CA GLY A 258 1.35 3.08 5.24
C GLY A 258 0.31 4.19 5.13
N ALA A 259 -0.97 3.86 4.93
CA ALA A 259 -2.02 4.87 4.78
C ALA A 259 -2.39 5.62 6.08
N LYS A 260 -2.14 5.01 7.24
CA LYS A 260 -2.50 5.57 8.55
C LYS A 260 -1.51 5.12 9.64
N PRO A 261 -0.30 5.65 9.63
CA PRO A 261 0.78 5.19 10.50
C PRO A 261 0.42 5.20 12.00
N GLY A 262 -0.29 6.21 12.46
CA GLY A 262 -0.64 6.41 13.86
C GLY A 262 -1.93 5.70 14.32
N GLU A 263 -2.83 5.29 13.43
CA GLU A 263 -4.09 4.62 13.82
C GLU A 263 -3.99 3.10 13.88
N GLY A 264 -3.18 2.50 13.01
CA GLY A 264 -3.04 1.05 12.90
C GLY A 264 -4.26 0.32 12.36
N GLY A 265 -4.41 -0.94 12.78
CA GLY A 265 -5.45 -1.84 12.30
C GLY A 265 -6.82 -1.54 12.91
N HIS A 266 -7.87 -1.69 12.11
CA HIS A 266 -9.26 -1.53 12.53
C HIS A 266 -10.16 -2.50 11.75
N LEU A 267 -11.10 -3.15 12.46
CA LEU A 267 -12.19 -3.91 11.84
C LEU A 267 -13.51 -3.46 12.47
N PRO A 268 -14.44 -2.88 11.70
CA PRO A 268 -15.75 -2.47 12.22
C PRO A 268 -16.54 -3.64 12.79
N GLY A 269 -17.27 -3.42 13.89
CA GLY A 269 -18.09 -4.46 14.54
C GLY A 269 -19.08 -5.12 13.60
N GLY A 270 -19.66 -4.38 12.64
CA GLY A 270 -20.53 -4.93 11.61
C GLY A 270 -19.91 -6.01 10.72
N LYS A 271 -18.57 -6.08 10.65
CA LYS A 271 -17.82 -7.13 9.93
C LYS A 271 -17.32 -8.25 10.85
N VAL A 272 -17.49 -8.13 12.16
CA VAL A 272 -17.07 -9.15 13.14
C VAL A 272 -18.21 -10.17 13.34
N TYR A 273 -18.46 -10.95 12.32
CA TYR A 273 -19.41 -12.08 12.35
C TYR A 273 -18.88 -13.21 13.27
N PRO A 274 -19.72 -14.15 13.69
CA PRO A 274 -19.32 -15.24 14.61
C PRO A 274 -18.10 -16.03 14.13
N TRP A 275 -17.99 -16.32 12.83
CA TRP A 275 -16.85 -17.05 12.25
C TRP A 275 -15.57 -16.21 12.23
N ILE A 276 -15.68 -14.89 12.06
CA ILE A 276 -14.55 -13.96 12.15
C ILE A 276 -14.07 -13.88 13.60
N ALA A 277 -15.00 -13.67 14.54
CA ALA A 277 -14.71 -13.62 15.97
C ALA A 277 -14.03 -14.90 16.47
N LYS A 278 -14.50 -16.07 16.01
CA LYS A 278 -13.89 -17.37 16.32
C LYS A 278 -12.43 -17.45 15.89
N THR A 279 -12.13 -17.02 14.66
CA THR A 279 -10.74 -17.05 14.12
C THR A 279 -9.84 -16.02 14.80
N ARG A 280 -10.38 -14.84 15.08
CA ARG A 280 -9.65 -13.74 15.72
C ARG A 280 -9.54 -13.87 17.25
N LEU A 281 -10.20 -14.83 17.85
CA LEU A 281 -10.31 -15.01 19.32
C LEU A 281 -10.91 -13.76 19.98
N SER A 282 -12.02 -13.28 19.44
CA SER A 282 -12.70 -12.02 19.84
C SER A 282 -14.21 -12.21 19.99
N THR A 283 -14.93 -11.13 20.28
CA THR A 283 -16.39 -11.14 20.48
C THR A 283 -17.11 -10.68 19.20
N PRO A 284 -18.14 -11.42 18.72
CA PRO A 284 -18.95 -11.00 17.58
C PRO A 284 -19.59 -9.62 17.79
N GLY A 285 -19.66 -8.82 16.72
CA GLY A 285 -20.31 -7.51 16.73
C GLY A 285 -19.51 -6.37 17.39
N VAL A 286 -18.38 -6.67 18.03
CA VAL A 286 -17.52 -5.67 18.67
C VAL A 286 -16.40 -5.25 17.73
N SER A 287 -16.23 -3.93 17.53
CA SER A 287 -15.14 -3.39 16.71
C SER A 287 -13.78 -3.75 17.30
N LEU A 288 -12.84 -4.12 16.43
CA LEU A 288 -11.49 -4.52 16.80
C LEU A 288 -10.50 -3.44 16.39
N ILE A 289 -9.61 -3.07 17.29
CA ILE A 289 -8.57 -2.07 17.09
C ILE A 289 -7.23 -2.71 17.40
N SER A 290 -6.24 -2.45 16.54
CA SER A 290 -4.86 -2.90 16.68
C SER A 290 -3.94 -1.69 16.47
N PRO A 291 -3.75 -0.86 17.51
CA PRO A 291 -2.99 0.39 17.39
C PRO A 291 -1.51 0.12 17.16
N PRO A 292 -0.80 0.99 16.43
CA PRO A 292 0.66 1.00 16.34
C PRO A 292 1.27 1.89 17.42
N PRO A 293 2.54 1.70 17.78
CA PRO A 293 3.27 0.44 17.67
C PRO A 293 2.65 -0.62 18.57
N HIS A 294 3.24 -1.81 18.63
CA HIS A 294 2.84 -2.79 19.65
C HIS A 294 2.93 -2.16 21.04
N HIS A 295 1.96 -2.41 21.91
CA HIS A 295 1.90 -1.84 23.26
C HIS A 295 3.10 -2.19 24.14
N ASP A 296 3.83 -3.24 23.82
CA ASP A 296 5.00 -3.78 24.51
C ASP A 296 6.31 -3.50 23.79
N ILE A 297 6.32 -2.68 22.73
CA ILE A 297 7.50 -2.30 21.95
C ILE A 297 7.66 -0.80 21.98
N TYR A 298 8.68 -0.34 22.72
CA TYR A 298 9.03 1.07 22.87
C TYR A 298 10.44 1.39 22.37
N SER A 299 11.22 0.35 22.00
CA SER A 299 12.58 0.48 21.52
C SER A 299 12.93 -0.63 20.52
N ILE A 300 14.09 -0.51 19.88
CA ILE A 300 14.65 -1.56 19.02
C ILE A 300 14.96 -2.83 19.84
N GLU A 301 15.35 -2.69 21.10
CA GLU A 301 15.62 -3.81 22.00
C GLU A 301 14.35 -4.61 22.30
N ASP A 302 13.24 -3.95 22.55
CA ASP A 302 11.93 -4.62 22.72
C ASP A 302 11.52 -5.37 21.45
N LEU A 303 11.75 -4.76 20.28
CA LEU A 303 11.49 -5.42 18.99
C LEU A 303 12.43 -6.62 18.80
N ALA A 304 13.69 -6.51 19.17
CA ALA A 304 14.64 -7.61 19.10
C ALA A 304 14.20 -8.79 19.98
N GLN A 305 13.64 -8.52 21.16
CA GLN A 305 13.06 -9.57 22.02
C GLN A 305 11.89 -10.26 21.31
N LEU A 306 10.95 -9.51 20.70
CA LEU A 306 9.84 -10.12 19.97
C LEU A 306 10.32 -10.93 18.75
N ILE A 307 11.31 -10.44 18.00
CA ILE A 307 11.94 -11.17 16.90
C ILE A 307 12.52 -12.50 17.40
N TYR A 308 13.25 -12.46 18.51
CA TYR A 308 13.83 -13.64 19.14
C TYR A 308 12.74 -14.64 19.57
N ASP A 309 11.69 -14.19 20.24
CA ASP A 309 10.59 -15.04 20.71
C ASP A 309 9.86 -15.73 19.56
N LEU A 310 9.56 -14.98 18.49
CA LEU A 310 8.91 -15.53 17.29
C LEU A 310 9.83 -16.51 16.55
N LYS A 311 11.13 -16.23 16.51
CA LYS A 311 12.12 -17.14 15.92
C LYS A 311 12.23 -18.45 16.71
N ASN A 312 12.12 -18.39 18.03
CA ASN A 312 12.07 -19.60 18.89
C ASN A 312 10.73 -20.35 18.72
N ALA A 313 9.62 -19.63 18.54
CA ALA A 313 8.32 -20.28 18.27
C ALA A 313 8.33 -21.03 16.93
N ASN A 314 9.02 -20.52 15.92
CA ASN A 314 9.19 -21.18 14.63
C ASN A 314 10.59 -20.91 14.03
N PRO A 315 11.59 -21.73 14.34
CA PRO A 315 12.96 -21.56 13.85
C PRO A 315 13.11 -21.62 12.33
N LYS A 316 12.15 -22.23 11.62
CA LYS A 316 12.17 -22.38 10.16
C LYS A 316 11.63 -21.16 9.42
N ALA A 317 10.77 -20.36 10.07
CA ALA A 317 10.19 -19.19 9.44
C ALA A 317 11.21 -18.04 9.35
N ARG A 318 11.16 -17.27 8.27
CA ARG A 318 11.81 -15.97 8.21
C ARG A 318 11.04 -15.00 9.12
N ILE A 319 11.73 -14.06 9.75
CA ILE A 319 11.09 -12.97 10.48
C ILE A 319 11.14 -11.71 9.64
N SER A 320 9.96 -11.19 9.34
CA SER A 320 9.75 -9.95 8.60
C SER A 320 9.26 -8.86 9.54
N VAL A 321 9.71 -7.62 9.35
CA VAL A 321 9.20 -6.45 10.06
C VAL A 321 8.62 -5.47 9.05
N LYS A 322 7.34 -5.13 9.20
CA LYS A 322 6.66 -4.15 8.37
C LYS A 322 6.79 -2.76 8.98
N LEU A 323 7.53 -1.91 8.28
CA LEU A 323 7.68 -0.49 8.51
C LEU A 323 6.87 0.30 7.47
N VAL A 324 6.82 1.61 7.64
CA VAL A 324 6.17 2.52 6.68
C VAL A 324 7.19 3.50 6.14
N SER A 325 6.95 3.98 4.92
CA SER A 325 7.75 5.05 4.32
C SER A 325 7.52 6.35 5.08
N GLU A 326 8.54 6.80 5.75
CA GLU A 326 8.59 8.08 6.48
C GLU A 326 10.04 8.58 6.53
N ALA A 327 10.25 9.87 6.78
CA ALA A 327 11.59 10.41 6.94
C ALA A 327 12.29 9.78 8.14
N GLY A 328 13.51 9.27 7.95
CA GLY A 328 14.27 8.56 8.99
C GLY A 328 14.03 7.05 9.05
N VAL A 329 13.17 6.49 8.19
CA VAL A 329 12.91 5.03 8.16
C VAL A 329 14.17 4.22 7.91
N GLY A 330 15.17 4.76 7.23
CA GLY A 330 16.48 4.12 7.06
C GLY A 330 17.18 3.82 8.37
N THR A 331 17.14 4.74 9.34
CA THR A 331 17.69 4.53 10.69
C THR A 331 16.95 3.42 11.42
N VAL A 332 15.60 3.42 11.32
CA VAL A 332 14.77 2.35 11.90
C VAL A 332 15.10 1.00 11.24
N ALA A 333 15.22 0.96 9.91
CA ALA A 333 15.59 -0.25 9.16
C ALA A 333 16.95 -0.81 9.59
N ALA A 334 17.95 0.05 9.80
CA ALA A 334 19.26 -0.36 10.30
C ALA A 334 19.17 -0.98 11.72
N GLY A 335 18.37 -0.39 12.60
CA GLY A 335 18.08 -0.95 13.93
C GLY A 335 17.38 -2.32 13.84
N VAL A 336 16.38 -2.43 12.99
CA VAL A 336 15.63 -3.68 12.75
C VAL A 336 16.52 -4.79 12.17
N ALA A 337 17.43 -4.46 11.27
CA ALA A 337 18.42 -5.39 10.74
C ALA A 337 19.37 -5.89 11.84
N LYS A 338 19.85 -5.00 12.71
CA LYS A 338 20.68 -5.36 13.88
C LYS A 338 19.90 -6.21 14.89
N ALA A 339 18.61 -6.01 15.02
CA ALA A 339 17.72 -6.80 15.88
C ALA A 339 17.47 -8.23 15.34
N GLY A 340 17.97 -8.57 14.15
CA GLY A 340 17.91 -9.92 13.59
C GLY A 340 16.72 -10.22 12.70
N ALA A 341 15.99 -9.22 12.23
CA ALA A 341 14.99 -9.40 11.15
C ALA A 341 15.67 -9.84 9.85
N GLN A 342 15.02 -10.71 9.11
CA GLN A 342 15.51 -11.25 7.83
C GLN A 342 14.88 -10.55 6.63
N VAL A 343 13.69 -9.96 6.80
CA VAL A 343 12.98 -9.19 5.79
C VAL A 343 12.51 -7.87 6.41
N ILE A 344 12.67 -6.78 5.69
CA ILE A 344 12.14 -5.47 6.06
C ILE A 344 11.22 -4.99 4.95
N LEU A 345 9.94 -4.87 5.26
CA LEU A 345 8.95 -4.30 4.35
C LEU A 345 8.83 -2.80 4.59
N ILE A 346 9.02 -2.01 3.55
CA ILE A 346 8.74 -0.56 3.53
C ILE A 346 7.43 -0.35 2.78
N SER A 347 6.37 0.01 3.50
CA SER A 347 5.04 0.19 2.96
C SER A 347 4.75 1.65 2.64
N GLY A 348 4.29 1.96 1.43
CA GLY A 348 3.91 3.32 1.03
C GLY A 348 2.50 3.74 1.48
N TYR A 349 2.17 5.04 1.33
CA TYR A 349 0.87 5.61 1.71
C TYR A 349 -0.33 4.96 0.99
N ASP A 350 -0.12 4.40 -0.19
CA ASP A 350 -1.12 3.65 -0.96
C ASP A 350 -1.35 2.22 -0.41
N GLY A 351 -0.57 1.79 0.57
CA GLY A 351 -0.77 0.57 1.34
C GLY A 351 -2.05 0.64 2.16
N GLY A 352 -3.18 0.49 1.47
CA GLY A 352 -4.53 0.75 1.95
C GLY A 352 -5.04 -0.27 2.95
N THR A 353 -6.30 -0.11 3.29
CA THR A 353 -7.03 -1.00 4.20
C THR A 353 -8.46 -1.19 3.70
N GLY A 354 -8.90 -2.44 3.61
CA GLY A 354 -10.27 -2.80 3.24
C GLY A 354 -11.31 -2.60 4.35
N ALA A 355 -10.93 -2.05 5.51
CA ALA A 355 -11.82 -1.95 6.66
C ALA A 355 -11.87 -0.55 7.29
N ALA A 356 -11.08 0.42 6.81
CA ALA A 356 -11.06 1.77 7.34
C ALA A 356 -11.92 2.74 6.52
N PRO A 357 -12.51 3.77 7.16
CA PRO A 357 -13.26 4.82 6.48
C PRO A 357 -12.34 5.70 5.62
N ALA A 358 -12.92 6.45 4.68
CA ALA A 358 -12.21 7.36 3.77
C ALA A 358 -11.29 8.34 4.52
N SER A 359 -11.78 8.91 5.63
CA SER A 359 -11.03 9.85 6.46
C SER A 359 -9.73 9.28 7.05
N SER A 360 -9.60 7.95 7.15
CA SER A 360 -8.38 7.29 7.67
C SER A 360 -7.34 6.97 6.59
N ILE A 361 -7.74 6.87 5.31
CA ILE A 361 -6.86 6.40 4.22
C ILE A 361 -6.34 7.51 3.31
N HIS A 362 -6.65 8.76 3.60
CA HIS A 362 -6.19 9.91 2.84
C HIS A 362 -5.33 10.83 3.71
N ASN A 363 -4.45 11.58 3.08
CA ASN A 363 -3.67 12.67 3.65
C ASN A 363 -2.72 12.26 4.79
N ALA A 364 -2.16 11.05 4.73
CA ALA A 364 -1.10 10.59 5.62
C ALA A 364 -0.19 9.59 4.90
N GLY A 365 1.04 9.42 5.41
CA GLY A 365 2.05 8.54 4.84
C GLY A 365 2.79 9.14 3.64
N LEU A 366 3.89 8.52 3.27
CA LEU A 366 4.77 8.94 2.17
C LEU A 366 4.81 7.89 1.06
N PRO A 367 5.21 8.27 -0.17
CA PRO A 367 5.46 7.33 -1.24
C PRO A 367 6.52 6.29 -0.85
N TRP A 368 6.31 5.02 -1.22
CA TRP A 368 7.27 3.95 -0.93
C TRP A 368 8.64 4.18 -1.59
N GLU A 369 8.68 4.88 -2.70
CA GLU A 369 9.88 5.21 -3.45
C GLU A 369 10.93 5.92 -2.58
N LEU A 370 10.48 6.85 -1.72
CA LEU A 370 11.36 7.57 -0.81
C LEU A 370 11.88 6.67 0.30
N GLY A 371 11.00 5.91 0.93
CA GLY A 371 11.36 5.06 2.07
C GLY A 371 12.26 3.90 1.69
N VAL A 372 12.02 3.25 0.54
CA VAL A 372 12.88 2.15 0.04
C VAL A 372 14.27 2.66 -0.28
N ALA A 373 14.37 3.77 -1.02
CA ALA A 373 15.67 4.34 -1.38
C ALA A 373 16.47 4.75 -0.13
N GLU A 374 15.82 5.38 0.85
CA GLU A 374 16.44 5.73 2.12
C GLU A 374 16.92 4.50 2.90
N ALA A 375 16.06 3.49 3.03
CA ALA A 375 16.40 2.26 3.75
C ALA A 375 17.57 1.52 3.07
N HIS A 376 17.53 1.39 1.73
CA HIS A 376 18.59 0.76 0.96
C HIS A 376 19.94 1.44 1.18
N GLN A 377 20.01 2.76 1.01
CA GLN A 377 21.23 3.53 1.18
C GLN A 377 21.75 3.48 2.61
N THR A 378 20.88 3.63 3.61
CA THR A 378 21.26 3.58 5.03
C THR A 378 21.80 2.21 5.41
N LEU A 379 21.19 1.12 4.92
CA LEU A 379 21.68 -0.24 5.16
C LEU A 379 23.07 -0.46 4.53
N ILE A 380 23.33 0.07 3.32
CA ILE A 380 24.66 0.03 2.68
C ILE A 380 25.69 0.78 3.54
N MET A 381 25.37 2.02 3.93
CA MET A 381 26.27 2.86 4.73
C MET A 381 26.65 2.23 6.07
N ASN A 382 25.79 1.37 6.62
CA ASN A 382 26.03 0.66 7.89
C ASN A 382 26.56 -0.78 7.71
N GLY A 383 26.82 -1.25 6.49
CA GLY A 383 27.26 -2.62 6.22
C GLY A 383 26.24 -3.69 6.62
N LEU A 384 24.96 -3.37 6.46
CA LEU A 384 23.84 -4.24 6.85
C LEU A 384 22.99 -4.72 5.67
N ARG A 385 23.24 -4.20 4.47
CA ARG A 385 22.38 -4.44 3.32
C ARG A 385 22.31 -5.91 2.90
N ASP A 386 23.39 -6.62 3.02
CA ASP A 386 23.53 -8.06 2.71
C ASP A 386 22.89 -8.98 3.77
N LYS A 387 22.49 -8.44 4.90
CA LYS A 387 21.91 -9.21 6.03
C LYS A 387 20.41 -9.32 5.98
N VAL A 388 19.74 -8.48 5.18
CA VAL A 388 18.29 -8.38 5.10
C VAL A 388 17.81 -8.29 3.66
N VAL A 389 16.64 -8.84 3.41
CA VAL A 389 15.87 -8.63 2.17
C VAL A 389 14.99 -7.40 2.35
N LEU A 390 15.05 -6.46 1.41
CA LEU A 390 14.12 -5.34 1.36
C LEU A 390 12.89 -5.70 0.52
N GLU A 391 11.72 -5.45 1.08
CA GLU A 391 10.43 -5.61 0.43
C GLU A 391 9.72 -4.27 0.34
N THR A 392 8.91 -4.06 -0.69
CA THR A 392 8.03 -2.91 -0.78
C THR A 392 6.62 -3.27 -1.19
N ASP A 393 5.65 -2.51 -0.71
CA ASP A 393 4.27 -2.49 -1.18
C ASP A 393 3.73 -1.05 -1.25
N GLY A 394 2.60 -0.87 -1.89
CA GLY A 394 1.98 0.44 -2.04
C GLY A 394 1.56 0.70 -3.48
N LYS A 395 0.60 -0.09 -3.97
CA LYS A 395 -0.01 0.02 -5.29
C LYS A 395 1.00 -0.23 -6.44
N LEU A 396 1.75 -1.33 -6.36
CA LEU A 396 2.47 -1.86 -7.52
C LEU A 396 1.44 -2.43 -8.51
N MET A 397 1.54 -2.04 -9.78
CA MET A 397 0.54 -2.32 -10.82
C MET A 397 1.10 -3.00 -12.04
N THR A 398 2.37 -2.79 -12.36
CA THR A 398 3.01 -3.20 -13.63
C THR A 398 4.41 -3.74 -13.39
N GLY A 399 4.99 -4.40 -14.40
CA GLY A 399 6.39 -4.81 -14.38
C GLY A 399 7.36 -3.62 -14.31
N ARG A 400 6.93 -2.48 -14.87
CA ARG A 400 7.69 -1.22 -14.76
C ARG A 400 7.78 -0.73 -13.30
N ASP A 401 6.67 -0.80 -12.54
CA ASP A 401 6.69 -0.45 -11.12
C ASP A 401 7.67 -1.33 -10.34
N VAL A 402 7.70 -2.63 -10.65
CA VAL A 402 8.64 -3.59 -10.05
C VAL A 402 10.08 -3.29 -10.42
N ALA A 403 10.36 -2.98 -11.70
CA ALA A 403 11.70 -2.60 -12.14
C ALA A 403 12.23 -1.36 -11.39
N ILE A 404 11.40 -0.32 -11.24
CA ILE A 404 11.77 0.88 -10.48
C ILE A 404 11.99 0.54 -8.99
N ALA A 405 11.13 -0.31 -8.41
CA ALA A 405 11.30 -0.75 -7.03
C ALA A 405 12.64 -1.50 -6.82
N CYS A 406 13.03 -2.37 -7.76
CA CYS A 406 14.35 -3.01 -7.75
C CYS A 406 15.48 -1.99 -7.79
N MET A 407 15.42 -1.07 -8.74
CA MET A 407 16.47 -0.04 -8.92
C MET A 407 16.61 0.86 -7.68
N LEU A 408 15.54 1.05 -6.91
CA LEU A 408 15.56 1.77 -5.64
C LEU A 408 15.97 0.91 -4.44
N GLY A 409 16.14 -0.40 -4.62
CA GLY A 409 16.71 -1.30 -3.62
C GLY A 409 15.80 -2.43 -3.14
N ALA A 410 14.57 -2.58 -3.62
CA ALA A 410 13.68 -3.68 -3.23
C ALA A 410 14.04 -4.99 -3.93
N GLU A 411 13.86 -6.12 -3.24
CA GLU A 411 14.12 -7.49 -3.71
C GLU A 411 12.86 -8.36 -3.71
N GLU A 412 11.86 -8.02 -2.90
CA GLU A 412 10.56 -8.68 -2.84
C GLU A 412 9.44 -7.64 -2.95
N PHE A 413 8.28 -8.03 -3.50
CA PHE A 413 7.26 -7.09 -3.96
C PHE A 413 5.87 -7.52 -3.53
N GLY A 414 5.13 -6.61 -2.86
CA GLY A 414 3.80 -6.86 -2.36
C GLY A 414 2.71 -6.22 -3.23
N PHE A 415 1.69 -7.02 -3.59
CA PHE A 415 0.54 -6.61 -4.39
C PHE A 415 -0.76 -6.83 -3.61
N ALA A 416 -1.60 -5.81 -3.48
CA ALA A 416 -2.88 -5.94 -2.79
C ALA A 416 -4.06 -5.57 -3.72
N THR A 417 -4.11 -4.33 -4.20
CA THR A 417 -5.24 -3.84 -4.99
C THR A 417 -5.35 -4.55 -6.34
N ALA A 418 -4.24 -4.73 -7.06
CA ALA A 418 -4.25 -5.38 -8.38
C ALA A 418 -4.81 -6.81 -8.31
N PRO A 419 -4.34 -7.72 -7.42
CA PRO A 419 -4.96 -9.03 -7.26
C PRO A 419 -6.46 -8.97 -6.93
N LEU A 420 -6.91 -8.01 -6.10
CA LEU A 420 -8.34 -7.87 -5.83
C LEU A 420 -9.12 -7.40 -7.06
N VAL A 421 -8.55 -6.54 -7.91
CA VAL A 421 -9.15 -6.12 -9.18
C VAL A 421 -9.31 -7.31 -10.12
N THR A 422 -8.30 -8.17 -10.24
CA THR A 422 -8.40 -9.41 -11.04
C THR A 422 -9.49 -10.35 -10.52
N LEU A 423 -9.75 -10.35 -9.22
CA LEU A 423 -10.83 -11.11 -8.59
C LEU A 423 -12.22 -10.45 -8.72
N GLY A 424 -12.33 -9.32 -9.42
CA GLY A 424 -13.59 -8.64 -9.70
C GLY A 424 -13.86 -7.37 -8.89
N CYS A 425 -12.86 -6.81 -8.17
CA CYS A 425 -13.01 -5.51 -7.51
C CYS A 425 -13.14 -4.39 -8.55
N VAL A 426 -14.18 -3.57 -8.42
CA VAL A 426 -14.46 -2.42 -9.29
C VAL A 426 -14.28 -1.07 -8.57
N MET A 427 -13.55 -1.06 -7.48
CA MET A 427 -13.19 0.15 -6.71
C MET A 427 -14.39 0.98 -6.23
N MET A 428 -15.50 0.33 -5.85
CA MET A 428 -16.69 0.98 -5.28
C MET A 428 -16.43 1.71 -3.96
N ARG A 429 -15.28 1.42 -3.29
CA ARG A 429 -14.87 2.08 -2.05
C ARG A 429 -15.89 1.99 -0.90
N VAL A 430 -16.61 0.88 -0.83
CA VAL A 430 -17.56 0.54 0.26
C VAL A 430 -17.01 -0.57 1.18
N CYS A 431 -15.71 -0.78 1.14
CA CYS A 431 -15.04 -1.90 1.81
C CYS A 431 -15.26 -1.94 3.33
N ASN A 432 -15.37 -0.78 3.98
CA ASN A 432 -15.60 -0.66 5.42
C ASN A 432 -17.07 -0.83 5.85
N LEU A 433 -18.02 -0.85 4.89
CA LEU A 433 -19.45 -0.84 5.15
C LEU A 433 -20.11 -2.22 5.14
N ASP A 434 -19.36 -3.29 4.89
CA ASP A 434 -19.87 -4.66 4.70
C ASP A 434 -20.82 -4.82 3.51
N THR A 435 -20.81 -3.91 2.55
CA THR A 435 -21.75 -3.83 1.40
C THR A 435 -21.07 -4.02 0.04
N CYS A 436 -19.89 -4.65 0.00
CA CYS A 436 -19.16 -4.87 -1.25
C CYS A 436 -19.95 -5.74 -2.22
N PRO A 437 -20.37 -5.20 -3.40
CA PRO A 437 -21.23 -5.93 -4.33
C PRO A 437 -20.53 -7.09 -5.03
N ALA A 438 -19.19 -7.06 -5.11
CA ALA A 438 -18.38 -8.11 -5.71
C ALA A 438 -18.07 -9.29 -4.76
N GLY A 439 -18.59 -9.27 -3.53
CA GLY A 439 -18.35 -10.34 -2.56
C GLY A 439 -16.92 -10.39 -1.99
N ILE A 440 -16.07 -9.40 -2.29
CA ILE A 440 -14.65 -9.40 -1.90
C ILE A 440 -14.46 -8.84 -0.48
N ALA A 441 -14.94 -7.62 -0.21
CA ALA A 441 -14.69 -6.95 1.07
C ALA A 441 -15.95 -6.91 1.94
N THR A 442 -16.59 -8.07 2.11
CA THR A 442 -17.82 -8.23 2.91
C THR A 442 -17.85 -9.58 3.63
N GLN A 443 -18.58 -9.64 4.75
CA GLN A 443 -18.89 -10.86 5.46
C GLN A 443 -20.36 -11.28 5.28
N ASN A 444 -21.18 -10.42 4.65
CA ASN A 444 -22.58 -10.71 4.35
C ASN A 444 -22.71 -11.94 3.44
N PRO A 445 -23.39 -13.04 3.85
CA PRO A 445 -23.48 -14.28 3.08
C PRO A 445 -24.07 -14.12 1.68
N GLN A 446 -25.08 -13.24 1.52
CA GLN A 446 -25.73 -12.98 0.23
C GLN A 446 -24.78 -12.24 -0.75
N LEU A 447 -23.92 -11.37 -0.24
CA LEU A 447 -22.94 -10.68 -1.06
C LEU A 447 -21.74 -11.57 -1.34
N ARG A 448 -21.28 -12.36 -0.36
CA ARG A 448 -20.21 -13.35 -0.55
C ARG A 448 -20.53 -14.38 -1.64
N SER A 449 -21.79 -14.80 -1.75
CA SER A 449 -22.22 -15.74 -2.79
C SER A 449 -22.07 -15.20 -4.23
N ARG A 450 -21.82 -13.89 -4.40
CA ARG A 450 -21.56 -13.25 -5.70
C ARG A 450 -20.08 -13.28 -6.11
N PHE A 451 -19.19 -13.72 -5.20
CA PHE A 451 -17.78 -13.79 -5.51
C PHE A 451 -17.53 -14.79 -6.65
N SER A 452 -16.89 -14.33 -7.71
CA SER A 452 -16.60 -15.10 -8.93
C SER A 452 -15.12 -15.18 -9.27
N GLY A 453 -14.26 -14.66 -8.38
CA GLY A 453 -12.81 -14.68 -8.57
C GLY A 453 -12.24 -16.10 -8.58
N LYS A 454 -11.21 -16.31 -9.38
CA LYS A 454 -10.51 -17.61 -9.50
C LYS A 454 -9.01 -17.43 -9.26
N PRO A 455 -8.32 -18.44 -8.70
CA PRO A 455 -6.88 -18.39 -8.49
C PRO A 455 -6.10 -18.08 -9.78
N GLU A 456 -6.55 -18.62 -10.92
CA GLU A 456 -5.91 -18.47 -12.23
C GLU A 456 -5.81 -17.00 -12.65
N TYR A 457 -6.76 -16.15 -12.26
CA TYR A 457 -6.74 -14.74 -12.58
C TYR A 457 -5.59 -13.99 -11.88
N VAL A 458 -5.31 -14.38 -10.65
CA VAL A 458 -4.18 -13.84 -9.88
C VAL A 458 -2.86 -14.40 -10.41
N VAL A 459 -2.83 -15.70 -10.77
CA VAL A 459 -1.66 -16.35 -11.40
C VAL A 459 -1.29 -15.61 -12.67
N ASN A 460 -2.24 -15.43 -13.61
CA ASN A 460 -2.02 -14.71 -14.86
C ASN A 460 -1.47 -13.29 -14.60
N PHE A 461 -2.02 -12.56 -13.62
CA PHE A 461 -1.52 -11.23 -13.27
C PHE A 461 -0.06 -11.25 -12.85
N MET A 462 0.31 -12.16 -11.93
CA MET A 462 1.68 -12.23 -11.41
C MET A 462 2.68 -12.65 -12.50
N GLU A 463 2.30 -13.63 -13.34
CA GLU A 463 3.12 -14.06 -14.46
C GLU A 463 3.30 -12.96 -15.52
N PHE A 464 2.24 -12.20 -15.81
CA PHE A 464 2.31 -11.08 -16.75
C PHE A 464 3.20 -9.94 -16.23
N VAL A 465 3.11 -9.61 -14.95
CA VAL A 465 4.02 -8.63 -14.32
C VAL A 465 5.47 -9.10 -14.39
N ALA A 466 5.73 -10.40 -14.10
CA ALA A 466 7.06 -10.97 -14.19
C ALA A 466 7.59 -10.99 -15.63
N GLN A 467 6.74 -11.33 -16.61
CA GLN A 467 7.10 -11.29 -18.02
C GLN A 467 7.43 -9.89 -18.51
N GLU A 468 6.64 -8.89 -18.11
CA GLU A 468 6.92 -7.50 -18.44
C GLU A 468 8.21 -7.00 -17.78
N LEU A 469 8.50 -7.39 -16.54
CA LEU A 469 9.77 -7.11 -15.87
C LEU A 469 10.95 -7.70 -16.67
N ARG A 470 10.84 -8.93 -17.16
CA ARG A 470 11.86 -9.57 -18.01
C ARG A 470 12.14 -8.79 -19.28
N GLU A 471 11.10 -8.23 -19.91
CA GLU A 471 11.25 -7.38 -21.11
C GLU A 471 12.07 -6.12 -20.79
N TYR A 472 11.78 -5.46 -19.67
CA TYR A 472 12.58 -4.32 -19.22
C TYR A 472 14.02 -4.71 -18.87
N MET A 473 14.22 -5.83 -18.18
CA MET A 473 15.54 -6.34 -17.83
C MET A 473 16.37 -6.67 -19.08
N ALA A 474 15.76 -7.34 -20.08
CA ALA A 474 16.40 -7.62 -21.35
C ALA A 474 16.85 -6.34 -22.08
N ALA A 475 15.96 -5.34 -22.15
CA ALA A 475 16.27 -4.03 -22.76
C ALA A 475 17.36 -3.26 -21.99
N LEU A 476 17.46 -3.46 -20.67
CA LEU A 476 18.46 -2.88 -19.80
C LEU A 476 19.78 -3.66 -19.73
N GLY A 477 19.88 -4.82 -20.39
CA GLY A 477 21.06 -5.67 -20.36
C GLY A 477 21.30 -6.40 -19.03
N ILE A 478 20.26 -6.62 -18.25
CA ILE A 478 20.27 -7.22 -16.90
C ILE A 478 19.76 -8.65 -16.96
N ARG A 479 20.48 -9.60 -16.37
CA ARG A 479 20.13 -11.03 -16.38
C ARG A 479 19.26 -11.46 -15.22
N THR A 480 19.52 -10.93 -14.01
CA THR A 480 18.83 -11.36 -12.79
C THR A 480 18.26 -10.15 -12.04
N VAL A 481 17.21 -10.41 -11.26
CA VAL A 481 16.63 -9.37 -10.39
C VAL A 481 17.69 -8.85 -9.40
N ASP A 482 18.56 -9.72 -8.89
CA ASP A 482 19.62 -9.33 -7.96
C ASP A 482 20.63 -8.35 -8.60
N GLU A 483 20.92 -8.49 -9.90
CA GLU A 483 21.75 -7.52 -10.64
C GLU A 483 21.05 -6.14 -10.81
N LEU A 484 19.70 -6.11 -10.80
CA LEU A 484 18.94 -4.88 -10.95
C LEU A 484 18.80 -4.10 -9.64
N VAL A 485 18.95 -4.77 -8.49
CA VAL A 485 18.77 -4.16 -7.17
C VAL A 485 19.75 -3.02 -6.94
N GLY A 486 19.22 -1.83 -6.66
CA GLY A 486 20.03 -0.64 -6.36
C GLY A 486 20.64 0.06 -7.58
N ARG A 487 20.33 -0.37 -8.81
CA ARG A 487 20.81 0.22 -10.06
C ARG A 487 20.08 1.54 -10.41
N SER A 488 20.13 2.50 -9.50
CA SER A 488 19.53 3.82 -9.70
C SER A 488 20.17 4.63 -10.83
N ASP A 489 21.39 4.25 -11.28
CA ASP A 489 22.05 4.78 -12.47
C ASP A 489 21.28 4.50 -13.77
N LEU A 490 20.40 3.49 -13.76
CA LEU A 490 19.50 3.16 -14.87
C LEU A 490 18.19 3.96 -14.85
N LEU A 491 18.02 4.89 -13.91
CA LEU A 491 16.87 5.80 -13.83
C LEU A 491 17.29 7.24 -14.17
N ARG A 492 16.40 7.95 -14.85
CA ARG A 492 16.50 9.40 -15.04
C ARG A 492 15.12 10.05 -14.88
N VAL A 493 15.13 11.34 -14.59
CA VAL A 493 13.89 12.14 -14.57
C VAL A 493 13.43 12.37 -16.00
N ARG A 494 12.13 12.28 -16.26
CA ARG A 494 11.55 12.57 -17.59
C ARG A 494 11.78 14.05 -17.96
N GLU A 495 12.33 14.32 -19.13
CA GLU A 495 12.71 15.67 -19.56
C GLU A 495 11.50 16.59 -19.88
N LYS A 496 10.34 16.01 -20.20
CA LYS A 496 9.12 16.73 -20.62
C LYS A 496 7.94 16.42 -19.72
N LEU A 497 8.07 16.78 -18.46
CA LEU A 497 6.92 16.77 -17.56
C LEU A 497 6.33 18.18 -17.52
N VAL A 498 5.26 18.40 -18.26
CA VAL A 498 4.37 19.54 -18.01
C VAL A 498 3.48 19.11 -16.85
N THR A 499 3.95 19.27 -15.64
CA THR A 499 3.12 19.13 -14.43
C THR A 499 2.77 20.53 -13.96
N HIS A 500 1.49 20.80 -13.83
CA HIS A 500 0.99 21.98 -13.12
C HIS A 500 0.84 21.70 -11.62
N ARG A 501 1.61 20.72 -11.08
CA ARG A 501 1.63 20.36 -9.66
C ARG A 501 3.05 20.00 -9.24
#